data_bcd03f40f3f579b7d29d4f5badd53541
#
_entry.id   bcd03f40f3f579b7d29d4f5badd53541
#
_cell.length_a   1.000
_cell.length_b   1.000
_cell.length_c   1.000
_cell.angle_alpha   90.00
_cell.angle_beta   90.00
_cell.angle_gamma   90.00
#
_symmetry.space_group_name_H-M   'P 1'
#
loop_
_entity.id
_entity.type
_entity.pdbx_description
1 polymer ?
#
loop_
_entity_poly.entity_id
_entity_poly.type
_entity_poly.pdbx_seq_one_letter_code
_entity_poly.pdbx_strand_id
1 'polypeptide(L)'
;MRAALEMMAFGLALLSTFFLLLATCTDCWMVNADDSLEVSHKCRGLWRECVTNMQDGVRTCDQYDSILADHPVKMVVTRTLLISADLLAGLALATLMLGLDCIKFLKDEPRIKLKMCYGAGGILGVGSILGLVGSVWYAVDVYVERAMLVSRNIFLGVHYDFGWSC
;
A
#
# COMPACT_ATOMS: atom_id res chain seq x y z
N MET A 1 3.54 22.97 25.49
CA MET A 1 4.46 22.11 24.71
C MET A 1 3.91 20.70 24.52
N ARG A 2 3.42 19.99 25.56
CA ARG A 2 2.89 18.60 25.40
C ARG A 2 1.71 18.52 24.43
N ALA A 3 0.70 19.38 24.57
CA ALA A 3 -0.46 19.39 23.69
C ALA A 3 -0.10 19.62 22.19
N ALA A 4 0.90 20.46 21.92
CA ALA A 4 1.36 20.68 20.56
C ALA A 4 2.04 19.44 19.97
N LEU A 5 2.83 18.71 20.77
CA LEU A 5 3.46 17.45 20.35
C LEU A 5 2.41 16.35 20.09
N GLU A 6 1.39 16.25 20.93
CA GLU A 6 0.29 15.30 20.78
C GLU A 6 -0.52 15.57 19.47
N MET A 7 -0.82 16.84 19.22
CA MET A 7 -1.50 17.25 17.99
C MET A 7 -0.66 16.99 16.73
N MET A 8 0.65 17.24 16.81
CA MET A 8 1.56 16.94 15.71
C MET A 8 1.66 15.42 15.45
N ALA A 9 1.80 14.64 16.50
CA ALA A 9 1.87 13.17 16.39
C ALA A 9 0.56 12.61 15.79
N PHE A 10 -0.58 13.11 16.25
CA PHE A 10 -1.88 12.72 15.69
C PHE A 10 -2.02 13.13 14.22
N GLY A 11 -1.63 14.35 13.85
CA GLY A 11 -1.64 14.82 12.47
C GLY A 11 -0.76 13.99 11.55
N LEU A 12 0.45 13.62 12.00
CA LEU A 12 1.35 12.75 11.25
C LEU A 12 0.79 11.33 11.10
N ALA A 13 0.20 10.77 12.17
CA ALA A 13 -0.42 9.45 12.12
C ALA A 13 -1.62 9.44 11.15
N LEU A 14 -2.44 10.48 11.17
CA LEU A 14 -3.58 10.63 10.27
C LEU A 14 -3.13 10.76 8.82
N LEU A 15 -2.12 11.57 8.55
CA LEU A 15 -1.55 11.75 7.22
C LEU A 15 -0.95 10.44 6.70
N SER A 16 -0.19 9.72 7.54
CA SER A 16 0.39 8.42 7.20
C SER A 16 -0.69 7.38 6.86
N THR A 17 -1.74 7.29 7.68
CA THR A 17 -2.86 6.37 7.42
C THR A 17 -3.59 6.73 6.14
N PHE A 18 -3.77 8.02 5.86
CA PHE A 18 -4.40 8.48 4.63
C PHE A 18 -3.60 8.06 3.38
N PHE A 19 -2.28 8.23 3.41
CA PHE A 19 -1.43 7.78 2.29
C PHE A 19 -1.40 6.26 2.15
N LEU A 20 -1.42 5.52 3.27
CA LEU A 20 -1.48 4.07 3.23
C LEU A 20 -2.77 3.58 2.58
N LEU A 21 -3.92 4.16 2.96
CA LEU A 21 -5.22 3.87 2.34
C LEU A 21 -5.25 4.24 0.85
N LEU A 22 -4.69 5.40 0.48
CA LEU A 22 -4.58 5.77 -0.92
C LEU A 22 -3.76 4.75 -1.70
N ALA A 23 -2.60 4.35 -1.19
CA ALA A 23 -1.76 3.36 -1.81
C ALA A 23 -2.49 2.02 -1.98
N THR A 24 -3.19 1.56 -0.94
CA THR A 24 -3.97 0.31 -0.98
C THR A 24 -5.13 0.38 -1.98
N CYS A 25 -5.77 1.54 -2.13
CA CYS A 25 -6.88 1.75 -3.06
C CYS A 25 -6.44 2.04 -4.51
N THR A 26 -5.16 2.34 -4.74
CA THR A 26 -4.67 2.69 -6.08
C THR A 26 -4.64 1.46 -6.98
N ASP A 27 -5.25 1.59 -8.16
CA ASP A 27 -5.37 0.50 -9.13
C ASP A 27 -4.11 0.27 -9.99
N CYS A 28 -3.06 1.09 -9.82
CA CYS A 28 -1.88 1.06 -10.68
C CYS A 28 -0.59 1.14 -9.86
N TRP A 29 -0.02 -0.01 -9.54
CA TRP A 29 1.25 -0.10 -8.80
C TRP A 29 2.46 -0.35 -9.72
N MET A 30 2.22 -0.97 -10.87
CA MET A 30 3.23 -1.27 -11.87
C MET A 30 2.72 -0.85 -13.24
N VAL A 31 3.54 -0.09 -13.94
CA VAL A 31 3.28 0.30 -15.33
C VAL A 31 4.31 -0.37 -16.22
N ASN A 32 3.85 -1.07 -17.23
CA ASN A 32 4.72 -1.56 -18.30
C ASN A 32 4.60 -0.58 -19.47
N ALA A 33 5.68 0.13 -19.77
CA ALA A 33 5.81 0.96 -20.95
C ALA A 33 6.77 0.25 -21.91
N ASP A 34 6.26 -0.44 -22.90
CA ASP A 34 7.07 -0.98 -23.96
C ASP A 34 7.39 0.11 -24.99
N ASP A 35 8.67 0.46 -25.09
CA ASP A 35 9.17 1.51 -25.97
C ASP A 35 9.21 1.12 -27.46
N SER A 36 8.91 -0.10 -27.83
CA SER A 36 9.06 -0.53 -29.21
C SER A 36 8.03 -1.56 -29.65
N LEU A 37 7.04 -1.13 -30.39
CA LEU A 37 6.10 -1.92 -31.19
C LEU A 37 4.89 -2.55 -30.50
N GLU A 38 4.81 -2.65 -29.19
CA GLU A 38 3.56 -3.05 -28.55
C GLU A 38 2.71 -1.83 -28.16
N VAL A 39 1.60 -1.71 -28.85
CA VAL A 39 0.62 -0.63 -28.80
C VAL A 39 -0.22 -0.69 -27.51
N SER A 40 0.25 -1.35 -26.45
CA SER A 40 -0.53 -1.58 -25.25
C SER A 40 0.19 -1.11 -23.98
N HIS A 41 -0.44 -0.19 -23.27
CA HIS A 41 -0.01 0.27 -21.95
C HIS A 41 -0.67 -0.60 -20.88
N LYS A 42 0.13 -1.38 -20.17
CA LYS A 42 -0.33 -2.30 -19.12
C LYS A 42 -0.11 -1.70 -17.74
N CYS A 43 -1.18 -1.61 -16.97
CA CYS A 43 -1.16 -1.15 -15.60
C CYS A 43 -1.64 -2.26 -14.68
N ARG A 44 -0.76 -2.75 -13.80
CA ARG A 44 -1.08 -3.79 -12.82
C ARG A 44 -1.13 -3.18 -11.42
N GLY A 45 -2.29 -3.28 -10.79
CA GLY A 45 -2.50 -2.84 -9.42
C GLY A 45 -2.71 -3.99 -8.45
N LEU A 46 -3.06 -3.64 -7.23
CA LEU A 46 -3.36 -4.61 -6.18
C LEU A 46 -4.66 -5.38 -6.48
N TRP A 47 -5.65 -4.71 -7.11
CA TRP A 47 -7.02 -5.22 -7.28
C TRP A 47 -7.37 -5.53 -8.73
N ARG A 48 -6.77 -4.82 -9.69
CA ARG A 48 -7.10 -4.91 -11.11
C ARG A 48 -5.85 -4.89 -11.96
N GLU A 49 -5.96 -5.49 -13.11
CA GLU A 49 -5.00 -5.36 -14.20
C GLU A 49 -5.70 -4.69 -15.37
N CYS A 50 -5.20 -3.56 -15.81
CA CYS A 50 -5.77 -2.80 -16.92
C CYS A 50 -4.77 -2.76 -18.07
N VAL A 51 -5.27 -3.09 -19.26
CA VAL A 51 -4.52 -2.99 -20.52
C VAL A 51 -5.19 -1.93 -21.39
N THR A 52 -4.44 -0.90 -21.75
CA THR A 52 -4.92 0.17 -22.64
C THR A 52 -4.26 -0.02 -23.99
N ASN A 53 -5.06 -0.27 -25.02
CA ASN A 53 -4.57 -0.32 -26.40
C ASN A 53 -4.39 1.12 -26.90
N MET A 54 -3.17 1.48 -27.31
CA MET A 54 -2.84 2.82 -27.77
C MET A 54 -3.37 3.12 -29.18
N GLN A 55 -3.70 2.08 -29.98
CA GLN A 55 -4.23 2.28 -31.34
C GLN A 55 -5.70 2.67 -31.33
N ASP A 56 -6.48 2.01 -30.48
CA ASP A 56 -7.94 2.18 -30.44
C ASP A 56 -8.40 3.01 -29.23
N GLY A 57 -7.49 3.34 -28.29
CA GLY A 57 -7.80 4.02 -27.03
C GLY A 57 -8.67 3.19 -26.08
N VAL A 58 -8.90 1.92 -26.40
CA VAL A 58 -9.75 1.03 -25.60
C VAL A 58 -8.98 0.54 -24.38
N ARG A 59 -9.54 0.81 -23.20
CA ARG A 59 -9.03 0.32 -21.91
C ARG A 59 -9.87 -0.87 -21.46
N THR A 60 -9.27 -2.05 -21.41
CA THR A 60 -9.86 -3.24 -20.81
C THR A 60 -9.24 -3.48 -19.45
N CYS A 61 -10.08 -3.62 -18.43
CA CYS A 61 -9.64 -3.90 -17.07
C CYS A 61 -10.21 -5.25 -16.64
N ASP A 62 -9.33 -6.19 -16.35
CA ASP A 62 -9.70 -7.46 -15.76
C ASP A 62 -9.60 -7.34 -14.22
N GLN A 63 -10.74 -7.53 -13.58
CA GLN A 63 -10.80 -7.63 -12.14
C GLN A 63 -10.41 -9.05 -11.75
N TYR A 64 -9.55 -9.19 -10.75
CA TYR A 64 -9.20 -10.51 -10.22
C TYR A 64 -10.41 -11.10 -9.50
N ASP A 65 -11.18 -11.90 -10.18
CA ASP A 65 -12.52 -12.35 -9.80
C ASP A 65 -12.61 -13.29 -8.62
N SER A 66 -11.52 -13.78 -8.06
CA SER A 66 -11.62 -14.58 -6.85
C SER A 66 -10.40 -14.50 -5.95
N ILE A 67 -10.67 -14.46 -4.66
CA ILE A 67 -9.68 -14.53 -3.59
C ILE A 67 -8.92 -15.87 -3.63
N LEU A 68 -9.44 -16.88 -4.32
CA LEU A 68 -8.99 -18.28 -4.26
C LEU A 68 -8.59 -18.92 -5.60
N ALA A 69 -8.84 -18.28 -6.75
CA ALA A 69 -8.50 -18.86 -8.05
C ALA A 69 -7.17 -18.32 -8.58
N ASP A 70 -6.22 -19.23 -8.81
CA ASP A 70 -4.96 -19.10 -9.57
C ASP A 70 -4.15 -17.79 -9.49
N HIS A 71 -4.32 -17.03 -8.40
CA HIS A 71 -3.48 -15.88 -8.17
C HIS A 71 -2.12 -16.31 -7.66
N PRO A 72 -1.04 -15.70 -8.14
CA PRO A 72 0.27 -15.93 -7.53
C PRO A 72 0.16 -15.61 -6.02
N VAL A 73 0.49 -16.58 -5.20
CA VAL A 73 0.46 -16.52 -3.72
C VAL A 73 1.04 -15.19 -3.20
N LYS A 74 1.98 -14.63 -3.93
CA LYS A 74 2.65 -13.37 -3.68
C LYS A 74 1.69 -12.17 -3.60
N MET A 75 0.72 -12.06 -4.53
CA MET A 75 -0.27 -10.98 -4.50
C MET A 75 -1.22 -11.10 -3.30
N VAL A 76 -1.62 -12.31 -2.97
CA VAL A 76 -2.49 -12.56 -1.81
C VAL A 76 -1.77 -12.15 -0.52
N VAL A 77 -0.49 -12.50 -0.38
CA VAL A 77 0.33 -12.12 0.78
C VAL A 77 0.45 -10.59 0.88
N THR A 78 0.75 -9.91 -0.22
CA THR A 78 0.85 -8.44 -0.23
C THR A 78 -0.47 -7.78 0.17
N ARG A 79 -1.61 -8.23 -0.38
CA ARG A 79 -2.94 -7.74 -0.03
C ARG A 79 -3.24 -7.91 1.45
N THR A 80 -3.00 -9.10 2.00
CA THR A 80 -3.27 -9.38 3.42
C THR A 80 -2.41 -8.54 4.34
N LEU A 81 -1.13 -8.33 4.01
CA LEU A 81 -0.22 -7.47 4.79
C LEU A 81 -0.67 -6.01 4.76
N LEU A 82 -1.04 -5.48 3.61
CA LEU A 82 -1.49 -4.09 3.48
C LEU A 82 -2.85 -3.85 4.16
N ILE A 83 -3.83 -4.74 3.96
CA ILE A 83 -5.13 -4.64 4.65
C ILE A 83 -4.95 -4.72 6.17
N SER A 84 -4.10 -5.63 6.66
CA SER A 84 -3.83 -5.72 8.10
C SER A 84 -3.14 -4.46 8.62
N ALA A 85 -2.24 -3.85 7.86
CA ALA A 85 -1.61 -2.58 8.18
C ALA A 85 -2.64 -1.44 8.27
N ASP A 86 -3.56 -1.34 7.30
CA ASP A 86 -4.65 -0.35 7.29
C ASP A 86 -5.58 -0.50 8.50
N LEU A 87 -5.97 -1.73 8.84
CA LEU A 87 -6.81 -2.00 10.01
C LEU A 87 -6.11 -1.62 11.32
N LEU A 88 -4.82 -1.95 11.46
CA LEU A 88 -4.04 -1.58 12.64
C LEU A 88 -3.84 -0.07 12.73
N ALA A 89 -3.58 0.61 11.60
CA ALA A 89 -3.46 2.07 11.56
C ALA A 89 -4.77 2.75 11.95
N GLY A 90 -5.92 2.27 11.46
CA GLY A 90 -7.24 2.75 11.86
C GLY A 90 -7.52 2.56 13.35
N LEU A 91 -7.19 1.38 13.90
CA LEU A 91 -7.32 1.09 15.32
C LEU A 91 -6.41 2.00 16.16
N ALA A 92 -5.18 2.21 15.73
CA ALA A 92 -4.24 3.12 16.40
C ALA A 92 -4.74 4.57 16.41
N LEU A 93 -5.30 5.05 15.30
CA LEU A 93 -5.91 6.39 15.23
C LEU A 93 -7.10 6.51 16.16
N ALA A 94 -7.99 5.51 16.21
CA ALA A 94 -9.13 5.51 17.12
C ALA A 94 -8.68 5.56 18.59
N THR A 95 -7.65 4.76 18.95
CA THR A 95 -7.10 4.78 20.32
C THR A 95 -6.37 6.09 20.63
N LEU A 96 -5.67 6.69 19.66
CA LEU A 96 -5.06 8.01 19.82
C LEU A 96 -6.11 9.10 20.05
N MET A 97 -7.22 9.08 19.28
CA MET A 97 -8.32 10.04 19.47
C MET A 97 -8.86 10.00 20.89
N LEU A 98 -9.08 8.78 21.43
CA LEU A 98 -9.54 8.62 22.82
C LEU A 98 -8.51 9.08 23.85
N GLY A 99 -7.22 9.01 23.52
CA GLY A 99 -6.10 9.45 24.39
C GLY A 99 -5.84 10.95 24.39
N LEU A 100 -6.36 11.70 23.39
CA LEU A 100 -6.15 13.15 23.30
C LEU A 100 -6.85 13.91 24.43
N ASP A 101 -6.15 14.89 25.00
CA ASP A 101 -6.67 15.75 26.09
C ASP A 101 -7.86 16.61 25.66
N CYS A 102 -8.06 16.81 24.34
CA CYS A 102 -9.21 17.55 23.81
C CYS A 102 -10.54 16.81 24.01
N ILE A 103 -10.52 15.50 24.19
CA ILE A 103 -11.71 14.69 24.41
C ILE A 103 -11.91 14.51 25.90
N LYS A 104 -12.91 15.18 26.46
CA LYS A 104 -13.24 15.20 27.90
C LYS A 104 -13.73 13.86 28.48
N PHE A 105 -13.74 12.78 27.69
CA PHE A 105 -14.35 11.51 28.08
C PHE A 105 -13.59 10.77 29.19
N LEU A 106 -12.28 11.00 29.34
CA LEU A 106 -11.40 10.35 30.37
C LEU A 106 -10.69 11.38 31.25
N LYS A 107 -11.42 12.39 31.75
CA LYS A 107 -10.84 13.56 32.39
C LYS A 107 -10.09 13.27 33.71
N ASP A 108 -10.37 12.15 34.36
CA ASP A 108 -9.97 11.93 35.75
C ASP A 108 -8.78 10.98 35.97
N GLU A 109 -8.25 10.34 34.89
CA GLU A 109 -7.15 9.36 35.05
C GLU A 109 -6.02 9.56 34.03
N PRO A 110 -5.02 10.41 34.33
CA PRO A 110 -3.90 10.71 33.43
C PRO A 110 -3.03 9.48 33.10
N ARG A 111 -3.02 8.48 33.99
CA ARG A 111 -2.27 7.23 33.78
C ARG A 111 -2.88 6.35 32.67
N ILE A 112 -4.21 6.37 32.54
CA ILE A 112 -4.90 5.59 31.50
C ILE A 112 -4.65 6.20 30.14
N LYS A 113 -4.71 7.54 30.02
CA LYS A 113 -4.39 8.25 28.77
C LYS A 113 -2.98 7.96 28.29
N LEU A 114 -2.02 7.99 29.20
CA LEU A 114 -0.62 7.69 28.87
C LEU A 114 -0.47 6.25 28.34
N LYS A 115 -1.11 5.27 28.98
CA LYS A 115 -1.11 3.88 28.51
C LYS A 115 -1.76 3.73 27.14
N MET A 116 -2.85 4.45 26.87
CA MET A 116 -3.53 4.46 25.58
C MET A 116 -2.62 5.04 24.48
N CYS A 117 -1.94 6.13 24.74
CA CYS A 117 -0.98 6.70 23.80
C CYS A 117 0.19 5.75 23.48
N TYR A 118 0.77 5.10 24.49
CA TYR A 118 1.81 4.09 24.27
C TYR A 118 1.28 2.87 23.51
N GLY A 119 0.09 2.40 23.86
CA GLY A 119 -0.57 1.29 23.16
C GLY A 119 -0.82 1.62 21.69
N ALA A 120 -1.38 2.80 21.42
CA ALA A 120 -1.62 3.28 20.06
C ALA A 120 -0.32 3.42 19.26
N GLY A 121 0.75 3.94 19.87
CA GLY A 121 2.07 4.02 19.24
C GLY A 121 2.63 2.64 18.91
N GLY A 122 2.47 1.66 19.79
CA GLY A 122 2.86 0.27 19.54
C GLY A 122 2.09 -0.36 18.39
N ILE A 123 0.77 -0.20 18.36
CA ILE A 123 -0.11 -0.71 17.28
C ILE A 123 0.27 -0.06 15.94
N LEU A 124 0.47 1.27 15.92
CA LEU A 124 0.88 1.99 14.72
C LEU A 124 2.26 1.52 14.23
N GLY A 125 3.20 1.25 15.16
CA GLY A 125 4.53 0.70 14.86
C GLY A 125 4.44 -0.66 14.18
N VAL A 126 3.63 -1.57 14.71
CA VAL A 126 3.40 -2.89 14.08
C VAL A 126 2.74 -2.75 12.73
N GLY A 127 1.70 -1.90 12.60
CA GLY A 127 1.04 -1.63 11.33
C GLY A 127 1.99 -1.08 10.26
N SER A 128 2.87 -0.15 10.63
CA SER A 128 3.87 0.42 9.72
C SER A 128 4.90 -0.61 9.25
N ILE A 129 5.34 -1.51 10.14
CA ILE A 129 6.25 -2.62 9.76
C ILE A 129 5.57 -3.55 8.76
N LEU A 130 4.30 -3.93 9.00
CA LEU A 130 3.56 -4.80 8.08
C LEU A 130 3.36 -4.15 6.72
N GLY A 131 3.00 -2.85 6.68
CA GLY A 131 2.86 -2.09 5.45
C GLY A 131 4.18 -2.00 4.67
N LEU A 132 5.29 -1.78 5.38
CA LEU A 132 6.62 -1.71 4.78
C LEU A 132 7.05 -3.07 4.22
N VAL A 133 6.85 -4.15 4.97
CA VAL A 133 7.13 -5.52 4.52
C VAL A 133 6.31 -5.86 3.29
N GLY A 134 5.00 -5.53 3.28
CA GLY A 134 4.13 -5.76 2.13
C GLY A 134 4.59 -5.01 0.88
N SER A 135 4.95 -3.74 1.02
CA SER A 135 5.43 -2.90 -0.08
C SER A 135 6.78 -3.38 -0.63
N VAL A 136 7.73 -3.69 0.25
CA VAL A 136 9.04 -4.22 -0.15
C VAL A 136 8.89 -5.59 -0.81
N TRP A 137 8.03 -6.44 -0.29
CA TRP A 137 7.76 -7.75 -0.88
C TRP A 137 7.26 -7.63 -2.32
N TYR A 138 6.29 -6.74 -2.55
CA TYR A 138 5.79 -6.46 -3.89
C TYR A 138 6.88 -5.90 -4.81
N ALA A 139 7.67 -4.94 -4.31
CA ALA A 139 8.78 -4.35 -5.05
C ALA A 139 9.82 -5.39 -5.49
N VAL A 140 10.21 -6.28 -4.59
CA VAL A 140 11.16 -7.37 -4.88
C VAL A 140 10.58 -8.33 -5.91
N ASP A 141 9.29 -8.65 -5.81
CA ASP A 141 8.63 -9.54 -6.76
C ASP A 141 8.63 -8.96 -8.18
N VAL A 142 8.26 -7.69 -8.32
CA VAL A 142 8.32 -6.95 -9.60
C VAL A 142 9.76 -6.92 -10.15
N TYR A 143 10.75 -6.68 -9.28
CA TYR A 143 12.15 -6.66 -9.71
C TYR A 143 12.64 -8.03 -10.21
N VAL A 144 12.28 -9.11 -9.51
CA VAL A 144 12.63 -10.48 -9.89
C VAL A 144 11.95 -10.88 -11.20
N GLU A 145 10.67 -10.55 -11.37
CA GLU A 145 9.92 -10.78 -12.61
C GLU A 145 10.59 -10.05 -13.79
N ARG A 146 10.96 -8.80 -13.59
CA ARG A 146 11.74 -8.02 -14.57
C ARG A 146 13.07 -8.68 -14.91
N ALA A 147 13.84 -9.07 -13.92
CA ALA A 147 15.15 -9.71 -14.13
C ALA A 147 15.03 -11.01 -14.93
N MET A 148 13.99 -11.81 -14.66
CA MET A 148 13.71 -13.04 -15.41
C MET A 148 13.30 -12.74 -16.87
N LEU A 149 12.48 -11.71 -17.09
CA LEU A 149 12.05 -11.30 -18.43
C LEU A 149 13.23 -10.76 -19.22
N VAL A 150 14.07 -9.90 -18.63
CA VAL A 150 15.29 -9.38 -19.27
C VAL A 150 16.23 -10.52 -19.61
N SER A 151 16.46 -11.49 -18.72
CA SER A 151 17.34 -12.63 -18.99
C SER A 151 16.79 -13.54 -20.10
N ARG A 152 15.48 -13.69 -20.23
CA ARG A 152 14.84 -14.39 -21.34
C ARG A 152 14.90 -13.59 -22.65
N ASN A 153 14.77 -12.27 -22.59
CA ASN A 153 14.66 -11.38 -23.75
C ASN A 153 16.02 -10.89 -24.29
N ILE A 154 17.11 -11.01 -23.53
CA ILE A 154 18.47 -10.89 -24.09
C ILE A 154 18.65 -11.84 -25.30
N PHE A 155 17.93 -12.96 -25.32
CA PHE A 155 17.90 -13.88 -26.46
C PHE A 155 17.00 -13.38 -27.62
N LEU A 156 16.06 -12.45 -27.38
CA LEU A 156 15.07 -11.97 -28.35
C LEU A 156 15.17 -10.47 -28.68
N GLY A 157 16.08 -9.72 -28.05
CA GLY A 157 16.34 -8.31 -28.37
C GLY A 157 15.23 -7.33 -28.03
N VAL A 158 14.30 -7.67 -27.13
CA VAL A 158 13.18 -6.81 -26.73
C VAL A 158 13.54 -6.14 -25.38
N HIS A 159 13.51 -4.81 -25.35
CA HIS A 159 13.72 -4.00 -24.15
C HIS A 159 12.38 -3.72 -23.47
N TYR A 160 12.28 -4.02 -22.17
CA TYR A 160 11.12 -3.64 -21.34
C TYR A 160 11.54 -2.61 -20.31
N ASP A 161 10.89 -1.46 -20.31
CA ASP A 161 11.05 -0.45 -19.27
C ASP A 161 9.88 -0.49 -18.28
N PHE A 162 10.22 -0.66 -16.99
CA PHE A 162 9.23 -0.63 -15.90
C PHE A 162 9.29 0.72 -15.21
N GLY A 163 8.16 1.40 -15.17
CA GLY A 163 7.97 2.62 -14.37
C GLY A 163 7.18 2.34 -13.09
N TRP A 164 7.51 3.06 -12.02
CA TRP A 164 6.73 3.12 -10.79
C TRP A 164 5.75 4.28 -10.90
N SER A 165 4.48 4.06 -10.62
CA SER A 165 3.46 5.09 -10.69
C SER A 165 2.82 5.44 -9.33
N CYS A 166 3.54 5.25 -8.24
CA CYS A 166 3.08 5.68 -6.91
C CYS A 166 3.91 6.83 -6.37
#